data_d307a1f0723231030e7c543789aca07a
#
_entry.id   d307a1f0723231030e7c543789aca07a
#
_cell.length_a   1.000
_cell.length_b   1.000
_cell.length_c   1.000
_cell.angle_alpha   90.00
_cell.angle_beta   90.00
_cell.angle_gamma   90.00
#
_symmetry.space_group_name_H-M   'P 1'
#
loop_
_entity.id
_entity.type
_entity.pdbx_description
1 polymer ?
#
loop_
_entity_poly.entity_id
_entity_poly.type
_entity_poly.pdbx_seq_one_letter_code
_entity_poly.pdbx_strand_id
1 'polypeptide(L)'
;MQLSAVFGAVRVISETMASLPWNVKQTQNGVVVSADAHPINKLIHHPNVMMTDFTFRETCQAHLCLHGNAFIAIQRNEAGQPQRLIPIHPDRVQVKVYKDEKFYTINEKETFDDSEMIHLVGLSFDGIVGKSVLEAARESIGLGLAADRFGGSFFGNGANVSAVLTHPGRLSDEAYKRLMRSWTQRNSGLDNSHKTAILEEGMSVEKMSISPQESQFISTRKFGVEDIARFFRIPLAYLGSLENSSTRANIEEQGIIFQRNTILPWVKRWESEFNRKLFITDSEYYIRFNMDGILRGDQKSRFEAYTKGRQWGWLSANDVLKMENMAPIDGGDAYLQPMNMIDVNSSNDSKSNDIENE
;
A
#
# COMPACT_ATOMS: atom_id res chain seq x y z
N MET A 1 -6.47 -13.76 -4.74
CA MET A 1 -5.75 -12.70 -5.49
C MET A 1 -5.75 -12.92 -7.01
N GLN A 2 -6.86 -13.35 -7.59
CA GLN A 2 -6.97 -13.55 -9.04
C GLN A 2 -7.21 -12.24 -9.81
N LEU A 3 -7.76 -11.22 -9.14
CA LEU A 3 -8.00 -9.92 -9.75
C LEU A 3 -6.74 -9.05 -9.70
N SER A 4 -6.23 -8.62 -10.85
CA SER A 4 -4.98 -7.87 -10.99
C SER A 4 -4.96 -6.58 -10.16
N ALA A 5 -6.09 -5.88 -10.10
CA ALA A 5 -6.21 -4.64 -9.31
C ALA A 5 -6.04 -4.88 -7.80
N VAL A 6 -6.58 -5.98 -7.25
CA VAL A 6 -6.40 -6.33 -5.84
C VAL A 6 -4.94 -6.67 -5.56
N PHE A 7 -4.32 -7.48 -6.41
CA PHE A 7 -2.91 -7.81 -6.28
C PHE A 7 -2.03 -6.56 -6.33
N GLY A 8 -2.27 -5.68 -7.31
CA GLY A 8 -1.54 -4.41 -7.44
C GLY A 8 -1.70 -3.51 -6.21
N ALA A 9 -2.91 -3.38 -5.69
CA ALA A 9 -3.20 -2.58 -4.51
C ALA A 9 -2.46 -3.08 -3.25
N VAL A 10 -2.55 -4.38 -2.97
CA VAL A 10 -1.87 -5.01 -1.82
C VAL A 10 -0.36 -4.87 -1.97
N ARG A 11 0.17 -5.14 -3.16
CA ARG A 11 1.59 -5.02 -3.47
C ARG A 11 2.13 -3.62 -3.22
N VAL A 12 1.50 -2.60 -3.80
CA VAL A 12 1.93 -1.20 -3.67
C VAL A 12 1.97 -0.76 -2.20
N ILE A 13 0.93 -1.08 -1.42
CA ILE A 13 0.90 -0.71 0.01
C ILE A 13 1.99 -1.46 0.78
N SER A 14 2.12 -2.79 0.56
CA SER A 14 3.01 -3.64 1.34
C SER A 14 4.48 -3.33 1.05
N GLU A 15 4.86 -3.18 -0.22
CA GLU A 15 6.21 -2.79 -0.64
C GLU A 15 6.56 -1.37 -0.15
N THR A 16 5.61 -0.42 -0.21
CA THR A 16 5.84 0.93 0.29
C THR A 16 6.08 0.91 1.80
N MET A 17 5.25 0.21 2.57
CA MET A 17 5.45 0.07 4.02
C MET A 17 6.77 -0.62 4.36
N ALA A 18 7.14 -1.68 3.62
CA ALA A 18 8.38 -2.41 3.83
C ALA A 18 9.63 -1.61 3.47
N SER A 19 9.53 -0.66 2.53
CA SER A 19 10.65 0.19 2.12
C SER A 19 10.93 1.37 3.06
N LEU A 20 9.99 1.71 3.98
CA LEU A 20 10.18 2.79 4.94
C LEU A 20 11.29 2.47 5.94
N PRO A 21 12.30 3.31 6.13
CA PRO A 21 13.25 3.13 7.21
C PRO A 21 12.53 3.26 8.57
N TRP A 22 12.83 2.37 9.50
CA TRP A 22 12.38 2.46 10.87
C TRP A 22 13.52 2.17 11.84
N ASN A 23 13.55 2.89 12.96
CA ASN A 23 14.59 2.75 13.97
C ASN A 23 14.03 3.00 15.36
N VAL A 24 14.74 2.50 16.36
CA VAL A 24 14.49 2.84 17.75
C VAL A 24 15.00 4.25 18.01
N LYS A 25 14.15 5.07 18.61
CA LYS A 25 14.46 6.41 19.07
C LYS A 25 14.36 6.49 20.59
N GLN A 26 15.08 7.42 21.18
CA GLN A 26 15.00 7.74 22.61
C GLN A 26 14.72 9.24 22.78
N THR A 27 13.88 9.57 23.74
CA THR A 27 13.69 10.97 24.15
C THR A 27 14.61 11.28 25.33
N GLN A 28 15.65 12.11 25.12
CA GLN A 28 16.57 12.57 26.15
C GLN A 28 16.42 14.09 26.32
N ASN A 29 16.06 14.54 27.51
CA ASN A 29 15.88 15.97 27.82
C ASN A 29 15.00 16.73 26.80
N GLY A 30 13.96 16.09 26.31
CA GLY A 30 13.05 16.68 25.31
C GLY A 30 13.59 16.62 23.87
N VAL A 31 14.78 16.08 23.63
CA VAL A 31 15.36 15.91 22.30
C VAL A 31 15.26 14.45 21.87
N VAL A 32 14.87 14.22 20.62
CA VAL A 32 14.79 12.87 20.04
C VAL A 32 16.14 12.49 19.45
N VAL A 33 16.74 11.41 19.98
CA VAL A 33 18.01 10.87 19.50
C VAL A 33 17.84 9.45 18.95
N SER A 34 18.74 9.01 18.09
CA SER A 34 18.75 7.61 17.60
C SER A 34 19.33 6.69 18.65
N ALA A 35 18.69 5.55 18.88
CA ALA A 35 19.11 4.53 19.84
C ALA A 35 19.52 3.24 19.08
N ASP A 36 20.48 3.35 18.18
CA ASP A 36 20.87 2.26 17.27
C ASP A 36 21.48 1.06 18.00
N ALA A 37 22.09 1.28 19.17
CA ALA A 37 22.66 0.22 20.03
C ALA A 37 21.60 -0.54 20.83
N HIS A 38 20.34 -0.10 20.86
CA HIS A 38 19.28 -0.76 21.63
C HIS A 38 18.99 -2.17 21.06
N PRO A 39 18.83 -3.23 21.89
CA PRO A 39 18.61 -4.60 21.42
C PRO A 39 17.40 -4.75 20.48
N ILE A 40 16.32 -3.99 20.73
CA ILE A 40 15.14 -3.99 19.87
C ILE A 40 15.48 -3.44 18.47
N ASN A 41 16.44 -2.51 18.34
CA ASN A 41 16.85 -2.02 17.01
C ASN A 41 17.42 -3.17 16.17
N LYS A 42 18.24 -4.03 16.75
CA LYS A 42 18.74 -5.23 16.07
C LYS A 42 17.62 -6.20 15.74
N LEU A 43 16.66 -6.40 16.65
CA LEU A 43 15.54 -7.31 16.47
C LEU A 43 14.63 -6.90 15.30
N ILE A 44 14.32 -5.61 15.16
CA ILE A 44 13.45 -5.15 14.07
C ILE A 44 14.13 -5.25 12.70
N HIS A 45 15.47 -5.12 12.63
CA HIS A 45 16.24 -5.30 11.39
C HIS A 45 16.57 -6.77 11.09
N HIS A 46 16.52 -7.64 12.09
CA HIS A 46 16.73 -9.09 11.95
C HIS A 46 15.62 -9.84 12.70
N PRO A 47 14.36 -9.79 12.20
CA PRO A 47 13.21 -10.28 12.96
C PRO A 47 13.25 -11.79 13.21
N ASN A 48 13.81 -12.55 12.28
CA ASN A 48 14.01 -14.01 12.41
C ASN A 48 15.05 -14.49 11.39
N VAL A 49 15.38 -15.79 11.48
CA VAL A 49 16.41 -16.41 10.61
C VAL A 49 15.94 -16.68 9.17
N MET A 50 14.63 -16.61 8.91
CA MET A 50 14.05 -17.00 7.61
C MET A 50 13.71 -15.80 6.72
N MET A 51 13.56 -14.62 7.30
CA MET A 51 13.06 -13.44 6.59
C MET A 51 13.99 -12.26 6.79
N THR A 52 14.17 -11.48 5.71
CA THR A 52 14.75 -10.15 5.83
C THR A 52 13.75 -9.20 6.49
N ASP A 53 14.20 -8.07 6.99
CA ASP A 53 13.34 -7.00 7.50
C ASP A 53 12.27 -6.59 6.48
N PHE A 54 12.67 -6.41 5.22
CA PHE A 54 11.75 -6.06 4.14
C PHE A 54 10.66 -7.13 3.96
N THR A 55 11.04 -8.39 3.79
CA THR A 55 10.08 -9.50 3.58
C THR A 55 9.15 -9.68 4.78
N PHE A 56 9.66 -9.51 5.99
CA PHE A 56 8.85 -9.58 7.21
C PHE A 56 7.76 -8.50 7.22
N ARG A 57 8.12 -7.25 6.98
CA ARG A 57 7.17 -6.13 6.95
C ARG A 57 6.18 -6.24 5.80
N GLU A 58 6.67 -6.60 4.61
CA GLU A 58 5.82 -6.82 3.43
C GLU A 58 4.75 -7.89 3.71
N THR A 59 5.16 -9.04 4.29
CA THR A 59 4.25 -10.13 4.63
C THR A 59 3.19 -9.70 5.64
N CYS A 60 3.60 -9.05 6.72
CA CYS A 60 2.67 -8.58 7.76
C CYS A 60 1.71 -7.52 7.21
N GLN A 61 2.20 -6.60 6.37
CA GLN A 61 1.35 -5.59 5.76
C GLN A 61 0.39 -6.19 4.73
N ALA A 62 0.80 -7.21 3.98
CA ALA A 62 -0.09 -7.95 3.09
C ALA A 62 -1.21 -8.66 3.88
N HIS A 63 -0.90 -9.27 5.03
CA HIS A 63 -1.91 -9.84 5.93
C HIS A 63 -2.91 -8.78 6.40
N LEU A 64 -2.43 -7.60 6.80
CA LEU A 64 -3.30 -6.47 7.16
C LEU A 64 -4.22 -6.03 6.03
N CYS A 65 -3.68 -5.91 4.83
CA CYS A 65 -4.45 -5.49 3.65
C CYS A 65 -5.52 -6.51 3.27
N LEU A 66 -5.24 -7.81 3.39
CA LEU A 66 -6.14 -8.88 2.95
C LEU A 66 -7.15 -9.26 4.04
N HIS A 67 -6.66 -9.47 5.26
CA HIS A 67 -7.46 -10.03 6.36
C HIS A 67 -7.88 -8.97 7.40
N GLY A 68 -7.36 -7.74 7.28
CA GLY A 68 -7.58 -6.70 8.29
C GLY A 68 -6.80 -6.90 9.59
N ASN A 69 -6.04 -7.99 9.70
CA ASN A 69 -5.27 -8.35 10.88
C ASN A 69 -3.90 -8.90 10.48
N ALA A 70 -2.87 -8.61 11.27
CA ALA A 70 -1.60 -9.32 11.17
C ALA A 70 -1.14 -9.72 12.57
N PHE A 71 -0.72 -10.96 12.71
CA PHE A 71 -0.30 -11.58 13.98
C PHE A 71 1.18 -11.91 13.91
N ILE A 72 1.92 -11.49 14.95
CA ILE A 72 3.35 -11.70 15.04
C ILE A 72 3.64 -12.23 16.44
N ALA A 73 4.06 -13.49 16.55
CA ALA A 73 4.46 -14.08 17.82
C ALA A 73 5.82 -13.54 18.24
N ILE A 74 5.94 -13.17 19.51
CA ILE A 74 7.18 -12.70 20.12
C ILE A 74 7.82 -13.89 20.85
N GLN A 75 8.92 -14.41 20.33
CA GLN A 75 9.72 -15.38 21.06
C GLN A 75 10.68 -14.64 21.98
N ARG A 76 10.60 -14.97 23.28
CA ARG A 76 11.45 -14.39 24.32
C ARG A 76 12.47 -15.41 24.83
N ASN A 77 13.60 -14.93 25.33
CA ASN A 77 14.57 -15.76 26.04
C ASN A 77 14.13 -16.01 27.50
N GLU A 78 14.93 -16.77 28.23
CA GLU A 78 14.68 -17.07 29.66
C GLU A 78 14.63 -15.82 30.56
N ALA A 79 15.27 -14.75 30.15
CA ALA A 79 15.23 -13.43 30.80
C ALA A 79 14.02 -12.58 30.40
N GLY A 80 13.10 -13.09 29.59
CA GLY A 80 11.91 -12.39 29.11
C GLY A 80 12.17 -11.40 27.98
N GLN A 81 13.39 -11.32 27.44
CA GLN A 81 13.72 -10.37 26.37
C GLN A 81 13.31 -10.93 25.00
N PRO A 82 12.69 -10.12 24.13
CA PRO A 82 12.30 -10.54 22.79
C PRO A 82 13.52 -10.83 21.92
N GLN A 83 13.54 -12.00 21.29
CA GLN A 83 14.64 -12.46 20.42
C GLN A 83 14.23 -12.69 18.97
N ARG A 84 12.96 -13.06 18.72
CA ARG A 84 12.47 -13.31 17.38
C ARG A 84 11.03 -12.82 17.23
N LEU A 85 10.71 -12.36 16.02
CA LEU A 85 9.36 -11.97 15.62
C LEU A 85 8.92 -12.90 14.47
N ILE A 86 7.87 -13.67 14.69
CA ILE A 86 7.41 -14.70 13.76
C ILE A 86 6.00 -14.33 13.28
N PRO A 87 5.82 -13.96 12.00
CA PRO A 87 4.50 -13.68 11.46
C PRO A 87 3.70 -14.98 11.32
N ILE A 88 2.43 -14.92 11.71
CA ILE A 88 1.51 -16.04 11.65
C ILE A 88 0.39 -15.69 10.69
N HIS A 89 0.04 -16.63 9.81
CA HIS A 89 -1.04 -16.41 8.85
C HIS A 89 -2.38 -16.19 9.58
N PRO A 90 -3.15 -15.14 9.28
CA PRO A 90 -4.36 -14.79 10.01
C PRO A 90 -5.41 -15.92 10.09
N ASP A 91 -5.55 -16.73 9.04
CA ASP A 91 -6.52 -17.84 9.02
C ASP A 91 -6.22 -18.92 10.07
N ARG A 92 -5.01 -18.91 10.65
CA ARG A 92 -4.60 -19.87 11.69
C ARG A 92 -4.84 -19.37 13.10
N VAL A 93 -5.23 -18.09 13.26
CA VAL A 93 -5.33 -17.42 14.56
C VAL A 93 -6.78 -17.07 14.87
N GLN A 94 -7.25 -17.51 16.03
CA GLN A 94 -8.52 -17.07 16.60
C GLN A 94 -8.24 -16.15 17.79
N VAL A 95 -8.86 -14.97 17.77
CA VAL A 95 -8.78 -14.01 18.88
C VAL A 95 -9.96 -14.25 19.81
N LYS A 96 -9.67 -14.43 21.10
CA LYS A 96 -10.67 -14.60 22.15
C LYS A 96 -10.44 -13.53 23.22
N VAL A 97 -11.52 -13.04 23.80
CA VAL A 97 -11.47 -12.11 24.95
C VAL A 97 -12.11 -12.80 26.14
N TYR A 98 -11.39 -12.80 27.24
CA TYR A 98 -11.88 -13.31 28.50
C TYR A 98 -11.41 -12.39 29.65
N LYS A 99 -12.35 -11.88 30.45
CA LYS A 99 -12.06 -10.95 31.58
C LYS A 99 -11.20 -9.74 31.17
N ASP A 100 -11.55 -9.12 30.02
CA ASP A 100 -10.86 -7.96 29.44
C ASP A 100 -9.42 -8.23 28.94
N GLU A 101 -8.98 -9.48 28.90
CA GLU A 101 -7.70 -9.89 28.34
C GLU A 101 -7.87 -10.59 26.99
N LYS A 102 -6.92 -10.34 26.07
CA LYS A 102 -6.90 -10.99 24.75
C LYS A 102 -6.06 -12.25 24.78
N PHE A 103 -6.60 -13.31 24.18
CA PHE A 103 -5.91 -14.58 23.98
C PHE A 103 -5.94 -14.94 22.50
N TYR A 104 -4.85 -15.50 22.02
CA TYR A 104 -4.68 -15.88 20.61
C TYR A 104 -4.50 -17.39 20.52
N THR A 105 -5.46 -18.11 19.95
CA THR A 105 -5.37 -19.55 19.77
C THR A 105 -4.92 -19.85 18.34
N ILE A 106 -3.80 -20.55 18.19
CA ILE A 106 -3.20 -20.91 16.91
C ILE A 106 -3.52 -22.37 16.58
N ASN A 107 -4.09 -22.61 15.38
CA ASN A 107 -4.50 -23.94 14.91
C ASN A 107 -5.36 -24.71 15.94
N GLU A 108 -6.13 -24.02 16.78
CA GLU A 108 -6.97 -24.60 17.84
C GLU A 108 -6.20 -25.40 18.90
N LYS A 109 -4.86 -25.25 18.99
CA LYS A 109 -4.01 -26.06 19.87
C LYS A 109 -3.20 -25.22 20.85
N GLU A 110 -2.55 -24.19 20.37
CA GLU A 110 -1.64 -23.37 21.15
C GLU A 110 -2.28 -22.04 21.48
N THR A 111 -2.23 -21.63 22.75
CA THR A 111 -2.80 -20.36 23.20
C THR A 111 -1.69 -19.44 23.68
N PHE A 112 -1.64 -18.24 23.16
CA PHE A 112 -0.74 -17.16 23.51
C PHE A 112 -1.53 -16.06 24.22
N ASP A 113 -0.92 -15.43 25.19
CA ASP A 113 -1.49 -14.25 25.83
C ASP A 113 -1.18 -12.96 25.05
N ASP A 114 -1.74 -11.84 25.52
CA ASP A 114 -1.55 -10.54 24.87
C ASP A 114 -0.09 -10.06 24.88
N SER A 115 0.72 -10.49 25.84
CA SER A 115 2.14 -10.09 25.96
C SER A 115 3.05 -10.80 24.95
N GLU A 116 2.63 -11.95 24.46
CA GLU A 116 3.37 -12.80 23.53
C GLU A 116 3.03 -12.56 22.06
N MET A 117 2.04 -11.69 21.79
CA MET A 117 1.54 -11.44 20.43
C MET A 117 1.49 -9.94 20.10
N ILE A 118 2.13 -9.55 19.01
CA ILE A 118 1.87 -8.26 18.38
C ILE A 118 0.70 -8.48 17.43
N HIS A 119 -0.42 -7.82 17.69
CA HIS A 119 -1.62 -7.89 16.88
C HIS A 119 -1.88 -6.54 16.21
N LEU A 120 -1.43 -6.40 14.97
CA LEU A 120 -1.74 -5.24 14.16
C LEU A 120 -3.19 -5.34 13.67
N VAL A 121 -4.00 -4.35 14.01
CA VAL A 121 -5.44 -4.32 13.71
C VAL A 121 -5.71 -3.25 12.67
N GLY A 122 -6.41 -3.62 11.58
CA GLY A 122 -6.88 -2.71 10.55
C GLY A 122 -8.06 -1.85 11.02
N LEU A 123 -9.02 -1.57 10.11
CA LEU A 123 -10.28 -0.96 10.50
C LEU A 123 -11.08 -1.97 11.32
N SER A 124 -11.42 -1.61 12.53
CA SER A 124 -12.18 -2.43 13.47
C SER A 124 -13.45 -1.70 13.92
N PHE A 125 -14.53 -2.45 14.17
CA PHE A 125 -15.78 -1.92 14.71
C PHE A 125 -15.95 -2.24 16.20
N ASP A 126 -15.23 -3.26 16.69
CA ASP A 126 -15.23 -3.66 18.10
C ASP A 126 -13.94 -3.27 18.85
N GLY A 127 -12.94 -2.72 18.12
CA GLY A 127 -11.63 -2.39 18.66
C GLY A 127 -10.72 -3.60 18.92
N ILE A 128 -11.17 -4.81 18.63
CA ILE A 128 -10.49 -6.07 18.96
C ILE A 128 -9.94 -6.73 17.71
N VAL A 129 -10.79 -6.93 16.69
CA VAL A 129 -10.44 -7.61 15.45
C VAL A 129 -10.70 -6.69 14.26
N GLY A 130 -9.73 -6.61 13.36
CA GLY A 130 -9.85 -5.83 12.13
C GLY A 130 -10.75 -6.50 11.11
N LYS A 131 -11.53 -5.70 10.40
CA LYS A 131 -12.41 -6.16 9.32
C LYS A 131 -11.59 -6.41 8.05
N SER A 132 -11.79 -7.56 7.43
CA SER A 132 -11.16 -7.88 6.15
C SER A 132 -11.65 -6.94 5.05
N VAL A 133 -10.70 -6.34 4.32
CA VAL A 133 -11.01 -5.52 3.13
C VAL A 133 -11.59 -6.39 2.03
N LEU A 134 -11.11 -7.65 1.88
CA LEU A 134 -11.66 -8.59 0.90
C LEU A 134 -13.11 -8.95 1.17
N GLU A 135 -13.47 -9.10 2.45
CA GLU A 135 -14.87 -9.36 2.83
C GLU A 135 -15.77 -8.16 2.52
N ALA A 136 -15.27 -6.94 2.83
CA ALA A 136 -16.00 -5.71 2.51
C ALA A 136 -16.14 -5.47 1.00
N ALA A 137 -15.13 -5.84 0.21
CA ALA A 137 -15.11 -5.68 -1.25
C ALA A 137 -15.66 -6.90 -2.02
N ARG A 138 -16.24 -7.87 -1.33
CA ARG A 138 -16.61 -9.19 -1.89
C ARG A 138 -17.44 -9.10 -3.17
N GLU A 139 -18.46 -8.27 -3.18
CA GLU A 139 -19.35 -8.11 -4.33
C GLU A 139 -18.64 -7.45 -5.52
N SER A 140 -17.86 -6.39 -5.27
CA SER A 140 -17.08 -5.71 -6.32
C SER A 140 -16.01 -6.64 -6.91
N ILE A 141 -15.34 -7.44 -6.08
CA ILE A 141 -14.36 -8.45 -6.52
C ILE A 141 -15.07 -9.54 -7.33
N GLY A 142 -16.23 -10.01 -6.88
CA GLY A 142 -17.07 -11.01 -7.58
C GLY A 142 -17.46 -10.53 -8.96
N LEU A 143 -17.93 -9.30 -9.09
CA LEU A 143 -18.27 -8.67 -10.37
C LEU A 143 -17.04 -8.56 -11.28
N GLY A 144 -15.90 -8.12 -10.75
CA GLY A 144 -14.65 -8.04 -11.52
C GLY A 144 -14.19 -9.40 -12.06
N LEU A 145 -14.26 -10.45 -11.25
CA LEU A 145 -13.93 -11.82 -11.68
C LEU A 145 -14.92 -12.35 -12.72
N ALA A 146 -16.19 -12.05 -12.60
CA ALA A 146 -17.21 -12.42 -13.58
C ALA A 146 -16.96 -11.69 -14.92
N ALA A 147 -16.62 -10.41 -14.87
CA ALA A 147 -16.26 -9.64 -16.05
C ALA A 147 -15.00 -10.20 -16.74
N ASP A 148 -13.96 -10.53 -16.00
CA ASP A 148 -12.73 -11.12 -16.56
C ASP A 148 -13.00 -12.49 -17.21
N ARG A 149 -13.86 -13.35 -16.61
CA ARG A 149 -14.27 -14.63 -17.19
C ARG A 149 -15.10 -14.43 -18.46
N PHE A 150 -16.05 -13.50 -18.44
CA PHE A 150 -16.84 -13.17 -19.62
C PHE A 150 -15.93 -12.69 -20.76
N GLY A 151 -15.04 -11.74 -20.49
CA GLY A 151 -14.09 -11.25 -21.49
C GLY A 151 -13.18 -12.37 -22.03
N GLY A 152 -12.65 -13.24 -21.17
CA GLY A 152 -11.85 -14.39 -21.55
C GLY A 152 -12.61 -15.36 -22.47
N SER A 153 -13.88 -15.66 -22.15
CA SER A 153 -14.75 -16.50 -22.98
C SER A 153 -15.12 -15.84 -24.31
N PHE A 154 -15.44 -14.55 -24.27
CA PHE A 154 -15.80 -13.79 -25.47
C PHE A 154 -14.63 -13.72 -26.47
N PHE A 155 -13.45 -13.33 -26.04
CA PHE A 155 -12.27 -13.27 -26.88
C PHE A 155 -11.76 -14.66 -27.26
N GLY A 156 -11.85 -15.64 -26.36
CA GLY A 156 -11.45 -17.03 -26.62
C GLY A 156 -12.31 -17.68 -27.71
N ASN A 157 -13.56 -17.25 -27.86
CA ASN A 157 -14.46 -17.69 -28.96
C ASN A 157 -14.30 -16.83 -30.24
N GLY A 158 -13.22 -16.03 -30.35
CA GLY A 158 -12.92 -15.25 -31.56
C GLY A 158 -13.71 -13.94 -31.67
N ALA A 159 -14.24 -13.42 -30.56
CA ALA A 159 -15.10 -12.23 -30.53
C ALA A 159 -16.25 -12.29 -31.54
N ASN A 160 -16.63 -13.50 -31.95
CA ASN A 160 -17.74 -13.73 -32.87
C ASN A 160 -19.05 -13.57 -32.07
N VAL A 161 -19.67 -12.45 -32.26
CA VAL A 161 -21.07 -12.23 -31.90
C VAL A 161 -21.91 -13.33 -32.59
N SER A 162 -22.86 -13.86 -31.83
CA SER A 162 -23.79 -14.90 -32.30
C SER A 162 -24.29 -14.59 -33.71
N ALA A 163 -23.78 -15.29 -34.68
CA ALA A 163 -24.27 -15.20 -36.05
C ALA A 163 -25.46 -16.18 -36.17
N VAL A 164 -26.55 -15.66 -36.63
CA VAL A 164 -27.71 -16.49 -36.97
C VAL A 164 -27.53 -16.92 -38.41
N LEU A 165 -27.38 -18.26 -38.58
CA LEU A 165 -27.39 -18.88 -39.92
C LEU A 165 -28.84 -19.19 -40.27
N THR A 166 -29.36 -18.54 -41.30
CA THR A 166 -30.69 -18.82 -41.84
C THR A 166 -30.60 -19.62 -43.11
N HIS A 167 -31.45 -20.65 -43.24
CA HIS A 167 -31.58 -21.48 -44.42
C HIS A 167 -33.06 -21.44 -44.90
N PRO A 168 -33.32 -21.30 -46.20
CA PRO A 168 -34.66 -21.12 -46.73
C PRO A 168 -35.55 -22.35 -46.58
N GLY A 169 -34.99 -23.53 -46.27
CA GLY A 169 -35.72 -24.77 -46.08
C GLY A 169 -35.33 -25.48 -44.80
N ARG A 170 -35.93 -26.67 -44.53
CA ARG A 170 -35.62 -27.50 -43.37
C ARG A 170 -34.39 -28.38 -43.69
N LEU A 171 -33.33 -28.26 -42.90
CA LEU A 171 -32.14 -29.09 -42.99
C LEU A 171 -32.44 -30.48 -42.41
N SER A 172 -31.85 -31.53 -43.06
CA SER A 172 -31.81 -32.85 -42.42
C SER A 172 -30.90 -32.86 -41.21
N ASP A 173 -31.10 -33.81 -40.29
CA ASP A 173 -30.29 -33.90 -39.08
C ASP A 173 -28.80 -34.10 -39.37
N GLU A 174 -28.47 -34.76 -40.46
CA GLU A 174 -27.11 -35.00 -40.92
C GLU A 174 -26.48 -33.69 -41.48
N ALA A 175 -27.22 -32.95 -42.29
CA ALA A 175 -26.80 -31.66 -42.83
C ALA A 175 -26.60 -30.63 -41.71
N TYR A 176 -27.50 -30.59 -40.72
CA TYR A 176 -27.36 -29.75 -39.57
C TYR A 176 -26.08 -30.05 -38.74
N LYS A 177 -25.83 -31.33 -38.45
CA LYS A 177 -24.62 -31.75 -37.71
C LYS A 177 -23.35 -31.42 -38.48
N ARG A 178 -23.32 -31.61 -39.79
CA ARG A 178 -22.19 -31.27 -40.65
C ARG A 178 -21.93 -29.78 -40.67
N LEU A 179 -22.95 -28.98 -40.82
CA LEU A 179 -22.89 -27.51 -40.83
C LEU A 179 -22.36 -26.97 -39.49
N MET A 180 -22.92 -27.44 -38.37
CA MET A 180 -22.48 -27.06 -37.04
C MET A 180 -21.01 -27.37 -36.78
N ARG A 181 -20.55 -28.57 -37.18
CA ARG A 181 -19.12 -28.94 -37.06
C ARG A 181 -18.23 -28.04 -37.90
N SER A 182 -18.56 -27.82 -39.18
CA SER A 182 -17.74 -27.01 -40.09
C SER A 182 -17.75 -25.54 -39.67
N TRP A 183 -18.89 -25.02 -39.16
CA TRP A 183 -18.98 -23.67 -38.64
C TRP A 183 -18.16 -23.47 -37.39
N THR A 184 -18.30 -24.35 -36.40
CA THR A 184 -17.54 -24.30 -35.16
C THR A 184 -16.05 -24.43 -35.42
N GLN A 185 -15.64 -25.35 -36.29
CA GLN A 185 -14.23 -25.59 -36.60
C GLN A 185 -13.55 -24.40 -37.30
N ARG A 186 -14.32 -23.63 -38.10
CA ARG A 186 -13.80 -22.46 -38.85
C ARG A 186 -13.91 -21.13 -38.11
N ASN A 187 -14.89 -21.00 -37.22
CA ASN A 187 -15.21 -19.71 -36.57
C ASN A 187 -14.93 -19.69 -35.04
N SER A 188 -14.44 -20.79 -34.47
CA SER A 188 -14.03 -20.84 -33.05
C SER A 188 -12.51 -20.69 -32.92
N GLY A 189 -12.06 -19.93 -31.91
CA GLY A 189 -10.66 -19.70 -31.57
C GLY A 189 -10.08 -18.43 -32.15
N LEU A 190 -9.07 -17.89 -31.46
CA LEU A 190 -8.39 -16.63 -31.78
C LEU A 190 -7.75 -16.63 -33.18
N ASP A 191 -7.26 -17.77 -33.63
CA ASP A 191 -6.58 -17.92 -34.93
C ASP A 191 -7.54 -17.96 -36.14
N ASN A 192 -8.85 -18.02 -35.90
CA ASN A 192 -9.88 -18.14 -36.93
C ASN A 192 -10.75 -16.88 -37.07
N SER A 193 -10.49 -15.83 -36.30
CA SER A 193 -11.34 -14.62 -36.19
C SER A 193 -11.50 -13.82 -37.50
N HIS A 194 -10.71 -14.07 -38.53
CA HIS A 194 -10.76 -13.35 -39.82
C HIS A 194 -10.91 -14.28 -41.04
N LYS A 195 -11.26 -15.55 -40.85
CA LYS A 195 -11.41 -16.47 -41.98
C LYS A 195 -12.78 -16.31 -42.65
N THR A 196 -12.77 -16.31 -43.97
CA THR A 196 -14.00 -16.23 -44.79
C THR A 196 -14.80 -17.50 -44.65
N ALA A 197 -16.07 -17.39 -44.31
CA ALA A 197 -17.02 -18.51 -44.34
C ALA A 197 -17.68 -18.58 -45.71
N ILE A 198 -17.74 -19.78 -46.28
CA ILE A 198 -18.49 -20.07 -47.51
C ILE A 198 -19.82 -20.65 -47.09
N LEU A 199 -20.89 -20.06 -47.56
CA LEU A 199 -22.26 -20.51 -47.31
C LEU A 199 -22.78 -21.17 -48.56
N GLU A 200 -23.41 -22.32 -48.38
CA GLU A 200 -23.96 -23.16 -49.48
C GLU A 200 -25.52 -23.05 -49.46
N GLU A 201 -26.16 -23.39 -50.57
CA GLU A 201 -27.61 -23.62 -50.69
C GLU A 201 -28.51 -22.44 -50.25
N GLY A 202 -28.12 -21.21 -50.55
CA GLY A 202 -28.96 -20.04 -50.26
C GLY A 202 -29.00 -19.62 -48.77
N MET A 203 -28.04 -20.06 -47.97
CA MET A 203 -27.90 -19.67 -46.60
C MET A 203 -27.47 -18.19 -46.47
N SER A 204 -27.98 -17.50 -45.50
CA SER A 204 -27.53 -16.18 -45.14
C SER A 204 -27.03 -16.12 -43.70
N VAL A 205 -26.07 -15.23 -43.44
CA VAL A 205 -25.56 -14.93 -42.12
C VAL A 205 -26.07 -13.56 -41.72
N GLU A 206 -26.89 -13.50 -40.72
CA GLU A 206 -27.21 -12.25 -40.03
C GLU A 206 -26.28 -12.12 -38.83
N LYS A 207 -25.36 -11.17 -38.94
CA LYS A 207 -24.55 -10.80 -37.76
C LYS A 207 -25.44 -10.00 -36.82
N MET A 208 -25.66 -10.52 -35.62
CA MET A 208 -26.18 -9.69 -34.54
C MET A 208 -25.13 -8.59 -34.30
N SER A 209 -25.51 -7.34 -34.54
CA SER A 209 -24.63 -6.19 -34.32
C SER A 209 -24.06 -6.22 -32.89
N ILE A 210 -22.82 -5.74 -32.76
CA ILE A 210 -22.18 -5.48 -31.46
C ILE A 210 -23.22 -4.81 -30.55
N SER A 211 -23.65 -5.50 -29.53
CA SER A 211 -24.68 -4.96 -28.64
C SER A 211 -24.08 -3.81 -27.80
N PRO A 212 -24.88 -2.83 -27.38
CA PRO A 212 -24.45 -1.80 -26.42
C PRO A 212 -23.77 -2.37 -25.17
N GLN A 213 -23.98 -3.64 -24.87
CA GLN A 213 -23.41 -4.40 -23.76
C GLN A 213 -21.88 -4.56 -23.83
N GLU A 214 -21.28 -4.55 -25.02
CA GLU A 214 -19.81 -4.68 -25.19
C GLU A 214 -19.09 -3.38 -24.82
N SER A 215 -19.67 -2.23 -25.17
CA SER A 215 -19.19 -0.92 -24.72
C SER A 215 -19.32 -0.77 -23.20
N GLN A 216 -20.38 -1.30 -22.61
CA GLN A 216 -20.58 -1.34 -21.16
C GLN A 216 -19.60 -2.27 -20.44
N PHE A 217 -19.13 -3.33 -21.08
CA PHE A 217 -18.15 -4.25 -20.49
C PHE A 217 -16.83 -3.55 -20.14
N ILE A 218 -16.28 -2.75 -21.04
CA ILE A 218 -15.04 -1.99 -20.82
C ILE A 218 -15.26 -0.99 -19.66
N SER A 219 -16.40 -0.32 -19.64
CA SER A 219 -16.75 0.62 -18.56
C SER A 219 -16.90 -0.08 -17.21
N THR A 220 -17.52 -1.26 -17.18
CA THR A 220 -17.66 -2.08 -15.95
C THR A 220 -16.29 -2.52 -15.43
N ARG A 221 -15.38 -2.89 -16.31
CA ARG A 221 -14.02 -3.28 -15.92
C ARG A 221 -13.21 -2.11 -15.33
N LYS A 222 -13.32 -0.92 -15.94
CA LYS A 222 -12.73 0.31 -15.41
C LYS A 222 -13.30 0.64 -14.03
N PHE A 223 -14.62 0.61 -13.88
CA PHE A 223 -15.29 0.85 -12.62
C PHE A 223 -14.85 -0.13 -11.53
N GLY A 224 -14.65 -1.40 -11.87
CA GLY A 224 -14.11 -2.40 -10.95
C GLY A 224 -12.72 -2.05 -10.41
N VAL A 225 -11.83 -1.49 -11.24
CA VAL A 225 -10.51 -1.00 -10.79
C VAL A 225 -10.65 0.20 -9.87
N GLU A 226 -11.55 1.13 -10.17
CA GLU A 226 -11.84 2.30 -9.34
C GLU A 226 -12.41 1.90 -7.97
N ASP A 227 -13.28 0.91 -7.91
CA ASP A 227 -13.81 0.38 -6.65
C ASP A 227 -12.69 -0.21 -5.78
N ILE A 228 -11.81 -1.03 -6.36
CA ILE A 228 -10.67 -1.56 -5.64
C ILE A 228 -9.76 -0.43 -5.14
N ALA A 229 -9.51 0.58 -5.95
CA ALA A 229 -8.75 1.76 -5.54
C ALA A 229 -9.36 2.47 -4.32
N ARG A 230 -10.70 2.58 -4.25
CA ARG A 230 -11.44 3.15 -3.11
C ARG A 230 -11.30 2.29 -1.85
N PHE A 231 -11.47 0.97 -1.95
CA PHE A 231 -11.34 0.07 -0.80
C PHE A 231 -9.96 0.13 -0.17
N PHE A 232 -8.90 0.21 -0.98
CA PHE A 232 -7.52 0.30 -0.51
C PHE A 232 -7.04 1.75 -0.33
N ARG A 233 -7.84 2.76 -0.71
CA ARG A 233 -7.49 4.20 -0.67
C ARG A 233 -6.22 4.52 -1.46
N ILE A 234 -6.04 3.89 -2.62
CA ILE A 234 -4.88 4.08 -3.48
C ILE A 234 -5.30 4.98 -4.66
N PRO A 235 -4.51 6.00 -5.03
CA PRO A 235 -4.74 6.73 -6.27
C PRO A 235 -4.68 5.81 -7.50
N LEU A 236 -5.57 6.00 -8.45
CA LEU A 236 -5.68 5.16 -9.66
C LEU A 236 -4.38 5.07 -10.46
N ALA A 237 -3.55 6.10 -10.43
CA ALA A 237 -2.24 6.10 -11.10
C ALA A 237 -1.34 4.95 -10.62
N TYR A 238 -1.40 4.57 -9.35
CA TYR A 238 -0.63 3.45 -8.79
C TYR A 238 -1.14 2.07 -9.25
N LEU A 239 -2.36 2.00 -9.78
CA LEU A 239 -2.95 0.81 -10.38
C LEU A 239 -2.86 0.78 -11.90
N GLY A 240 -2.08 1.70 -12.50
CA GLY A 240 -1.82 1.76 -13.94
C GLY A 240 -2.90 2.49 -14.75
N SER A 241 -3.84 3.19 -14.12
CA SER A 241 -4.84 4.02 -14.81
C SER A 241 -4.39 5.48 -14.83
N LEU A 242 -3.97 5.96 -16.01
CA LEU A 242 -3.42 7.31 -16.21
C LEU A 242 -4.43 8.31 -16.84
N GLU A 243 -5.67 7.91 -17.03
CA GLU A 243 -6.63 8.69 -17.84
C GLU A 243 -6.90 10.13 -17.33
N ASN A 244 -6.55 10.45 -16.07
CA ASN A 244 -6.78 11.78 -15.49
C ASN A 244 -5.50 12.44 -14.92
N SER A 245 -4.30 11.90 -15.19
CA SER A 245 -3.06 12.36 -14.57
C SER A 245 -2.06 12.97 -15.57
N SER A 246 -2.53 13.84 -16.46
CA SER A 246 -1.72 14.33 -17.59
C SER A 246 -0.66 15.40 -17.24
N THR A 247 -0.52 15.83 -15.98
CA THR A 247 0.46 16.85 -15.57
C THR A 247 1.36 16.32 -14.45
N ARG A 248 2.66 16.64 -14.48
CA ARG A 248 3.62 16.30 -13.41
C ARG A 248 3.14 16.74 -12.02
N ALA A 249 2.54 17.92 -11.92
CA ALA A 249 1.97 18.45 -10.68
C ALA A 249 0.90 17.50 -10.09
N ASN A 250 0.06 16.88 -10.92
CA ASN A 250 -0.95 15.93 -10.46
C ASN A 250 -0.35 14.64 -9.91
N ILE A 251 0.80 14.19 -10.44
CA ILE A 251 1.47 12.96 -9.97
C ILE A 251 2.12 13.20 -8.61
N GLU A 252 2.76 14.33 -8.41
CA GLU A 252 3.35 14.71 -7.11
C GLU A 252 2.27 14.88 -6.04
N GLU A 253 1.18 15.56 -6.37
CA GLU A 253 0.05 15.72 -5.45
C GLU A 253 -0.59 14.37 -5.09
N GLN A 254 -0.77 13.47 -6.06
CA GLN A 254 -1.25 12.10 -5.80
C GLN A 254 -0.28 11.30 -4.91
N GLY A 255 1.03 11.52 -5.07
CA GLY A 255 2.04 10.95 -4.19
C GLY A 255 1.87 11.40 -2.74
N ILE A 256 1.68 12.69 -2.52
CA ILE A 256 1.45 13.28 -1.19
C ILE A 256 0.13 12.76 -0.59
N ILE A 257 -0.94 12.69 -1.38
CA ILE A 257 -2.23 12.15 -0.95
C ILE A 257 -2.09 10.68 -0.55
N PHE A 258 -1.41 9.86 -1.34
CA PHE A 258 -1.15 8.45 -1.04
C PHE A 258 -0.39 8.28 0.28
N GLN A 259 0.67 9.06 0.48
CA GLN A 259 1.45 9.00 1.72
C GLN A 259 0.62 9.39 2.94
N ARG A 260 -0.10 10.52 2.85
CA ARG A 260 -0.86 11.07 3.97
C ARG A 260 -2.08 10.23 4.31
N ASN A 261 -2.83 9.81 3.30
CA ASN A 261 -4.14 9.19 3.50
C ASN A 261 -4.09 7.67 3.53
N THR A 262 -3.08 7.05 2.91
CA THR A 262 -2.95 5.59 2.83
C THR A 262 -1.85 5.07 3.74
N ILE A 263 -0.62 5.57 3.58
CA ILE A 263 0.54 5.00 4.27
C ILE A 263 0.63 5.45 5.72
N LEU A 264 0.47 6.75 6.02
CA LEU A 264 0.59 7.27 7.39
C LEU A 264 -0.33 6.57 8.40
N PRO A 265 -1.62 6.26 8.11
CA PRO A 265 -2.45 5.50 9.05
C PRO A 265 -1.92 4.09 9.35
N TRP A 266 -1.29 3.42 8.36
CA TRP A 266 -0.64 2.13 8.57
C TRP A 266 0.59 2.27 9.46
N VAL A 267 1.45 3.25 9.16
CA VAL A 267 2.62 3.57 9.98
C VAL A 267 2.23 3.77 11.44
N LYS A 268 1.17 4.56 11.71
CA LYS A 268 0.70 4.81 13.09
C LYS A 268 0.22 3.55 13.81
N ARG A 269 -0.43 2.61 13.11
CA ARG A 269 -0.85 1.32 13.67
C ARG A 269 0.37 0.47 14.05
N TRP A 270 1.36 0.40 13.16
CA TRP A 270 2.60 -0.31 13.43
C TRP A 270 3.36 0.29 14.62
N GLU A 271 3.61 1.61 14.60
CA GLU A 271 4.29 2.32 15.69
C GLU A 271 3.61 2.06 17.04
N SER A 272 2.28 2.26 17.08
CA SER A 272 1.52 2.12 18.33
C SER A 272 1.58 0.71 18.91
N GLU A 273 1.39 -0.32 18.09
CA GLU A 273 1.35 -1.69 18.60
C GLU A 273 2.74 -2.24 18.93
N PHE A 274 3.73 -1.97 18.09
CA PHE A 274 5.11 -2.37 18.39
C PHE A 274 5.63 -1.69 19.64
N ASN A 275 5.36 -0.40 19.83
CA ASN A 275 5.76 0.32 21.03
C ASN A 275 5.06 -0.24 22.28
N ARG A 276 3.78 -0.55 22.21
CA ARG A 276 3.01 -1.14 23.29
C ARG A 276 3.58 -2.50 23.73
N LYS A 277 4.11 -3.31 22.80
CA LYS A 277 4.53 -4.69 23.05
C LYS A 277 6.01 -4.87 23.35
N LEU A 278 6.86 -4.00 22.79
CA LEU A 278 8.32 -4.16 22.89
C LEU A 278 8.96 -3.24 23.92
N PHE A 279 8.30 -2.14 24.34
CA PHE A 279 8.83 -1.18 25.32
C PHE A 279 7.93 -1.06 26.55
N ILE A 280 7.54 -2.21 27.16
CA ILE A 280 6.66 -2.24 28.33
C ILE A 280 7.31 -1.55 29.54
N THR A 281 8.63 -1.71 29.73
CA THR A 281 9.39 -1.16 30.86
C THR A 281 10.16 0.11 30.53
N ASP A 282 10.43 0.35 29.25
CA ASP A 282 11.36 1.40 28.80
C ASP A 282 10.61 2.50 28.05
N SER A 283 9.81 3.29 28.75
CA SER A 283 8.94 4.31 28.16
C SER A 283 9.66 5.46 27.44
N GLU A 284 10.97 5.60 27.63
CA GLU A 284 11.80 6.59 26.92
C GLU A 284 12.13 6.17 25.49
N TYR A 285 12.04 4.86 25.18
CA TYR A 285 12.35 4.30 23.87
C TYR A 285 11.08 4.02 23.08
N TYR A 286 11.16 4.21 21.77
CA TYR A 286 10.08 3.88 20.84
C TYR A 286 10.59 3.66 19.44
N ILE A 287 9.87 2.85 18.67
CA ILE A 287 10.10 2.69 17.23
C ILE A 287 9.39 3.82 16.49
N ARG A 288 10.09 4.40 15.54
CA ARG A 288 9.54 5.39 14.63
C ARG A 288 9.96 5.12 13.21
N PHE A 289 8.97 5.20 12.30
CA PHE A 289 9.23 5.19 10.87
C PHE A 289 9.68 6.57 10.40
N ASN A 290 10.66 6.57 9.50
CA ASN A 290 11.06 7.79 8.81
C ASN A 290 10.27 7.94 7.52
N MET A 291 9.32 8.86 7.52
CA MET A 291 8.50 9.19 6.35
C MET A 291 9.18 10.17 5.40
N ASP A 292 10.26 10.85 5.83
CA ASP A 292 10.93 11.89 5.05
C ASP A 292 11.51 11.34 3.74
N GLY A 293 11.88 10.05 3.73
CA GLY A 293 12.42 9.38 2.54
C GLY A 293 11.42 9.24 1.38
N ILE A 294 10.13 9.12 1.66
CA ILE A 294 9.08 9.05 0.62
C ILE A 294 8.66 10.45 0.17
N LEU A 295 8.68 11.43 1.09
CA LEU A 295 8.46 12.84 0.77
C LEU A 295 9.60 13.43 -0.10
N ARG A 296 10.69 12.68 -0.28
CA ARG A 296 11.87 13.05 -1.09
C ARG A 296 11.62 13.10 -2.60
N GLY A 297 10.36 13.03 -3.06
CA GLY A 297 10.01 13.08 -4.50
C GLY A 297 10.47 14.33 -5.22
N ASP A 298 10.66 15.46 -4.55
CA ASP A 298 11.19 16.67 -5.15
C ASP A 298 12.49 17.12 -4.46
N GLN A 299 13.63 16.78 -5.09
CA GLN A 299 14.94 17.25 -4.70
C GLN A 299 14.98 18.78 -4.62
N LYS A 300 14.28 19.47 -5.49
CA LYS A 300 14.19 20.92 -5.55
C LYS A 300 13.55 21.51 -4.29
N SER A 301 12.36 21.04 -3.93
CA SER A 301 11.66 21.50 -2.71
C SER A 301 12.46 21.22 -1.44
N ARG A 302 13.17 20.09 -1.38
CA ARG A 302 14.04 19.75 -0.25
C ARG A 302 15.22 20.72 -0.15
N PHE A 303 15.91 20.96 -1.25
CA PHE A 303 17.03 21.90 -1.26
C PHE A 303 16.58 23.36 -1.01
N GLU A 304 15.39 23.74 -1.46
CA GLU A 304 14.77 25.02 -1.12
C GLU A 304 14.50 25.12 0.39
N ALA A 305 14.01 24.05 1.03
CA ALA A 305 13.83 24.00 2.47
C ALA A 305 15.14 24.10 3.23
N TYR A 306 16.20 23.40 2.78
CA TYR A 306 17.55 23.53 3.36
C TYR A 306 18.12 24.94 3.19
N THR A 307 17.93 25.54 2.04
CA THR A 307 18.35 26.92 1.78
C THR A 307 17.71 27.87 2.76
N LYS A 308 16.37 27.76 2.97
CA LYS A 308 15.65 28.54 3.96
C LYS A 308 16.16 28.26 5.37
N GLY A 309 16.36 26.98 5.74
CA GLY A 309 16.87 26.60 7.06
C GLY A 309 18.24 27.17 7.36
N ARG A 310 19.15 27.16 6.36
CA ARG A 310 20.47 27.79 6.44
C ARG A 310 20.38 29.31 6.51
N GLN A 311 19.54 29.92 5.69
CA GLN A 311 19.35 31.37 5.64
C GLN A 311 18.78 31.93 6.96
N TRP A 312 17.85 31.21 7.57
CA TRP A 312 17.21 31.63 8.82
C TRP A 312 17.92 31.12 10.09
N GLY A 313 19.04 30.43 9.95
CA GLY A 313 19.90 30.07 11.06
C GLY A 313 19.43 28.92 11.95
N TRP A 314 18.45 28.12 11.52
CA TRP A 314 18.01 26.94 12.27
C TRP A 314 18.55 25.60 11.74
N LEU A 315 19.38 25.64 10.67
CA LEU A 315 20.16 24.51 10.18
C LEU A 315 21.63 24.91 10.01
N SER A 316 22.56 24.03 10.44
CA SER A 316 23.99 24.10 10.11
C SER A 316 24.28 23.41 8.77
N ALA A 317 25.48 23.55 8.21
CA ALA A 317 25.89 22.80 7.02
C ALA A 317 25.96 21.30 7.33
N ASN A 318 26.49 20.93 8.49
CA ASN A 318 26.62 19.54 8.90
C ASN A 318 25.27 18.90 9.19
N ASP A 319 24.22 19.64 9.63
CA ASP A 319 22.87 19.13 9.74
C ASP A 319 22.32 18.72 8.36
N VAL A 320 22.54 19.56 7.33
CA VAL A 320 22.11 19.25 5.96
C VAL A 320 22.86 18.05 5.41
N LEU A 321 24.19 17.98 5.60
CA LEU A 321 25.02 16.86 5.16
C LEU A 321 24.60 15.56 5.84
N LYS A 322 24.29 15.60 7.13
CA LYS A 322 23.77 14.45 7.89
C LYS A 322 22.41 13.99 7.37
N MET A 323 21.51 14.91 7.00
CA MET A 323 20.22 14.58 6.39
C MET A 323 20.39 13.92 5.01
N GLU A 324 21.47 14.26 4.27
CA GLU A 324 21.77 13.67 2.96
C GLU A 324 22.71 12.46 3.04
N ASN A 325 23.07 11.99 4.25
CA ASN A 325 24.04 10.91 4.49
C ASN A 325 25.42 11.19 3.89
N MET A 326 25.85 12.45 3.90
CA MET A 326 27.17 12.88 3.49
C MET A 326 28.09 13.08 4.71
N ALA A 327 29.40 12.96 4.50
CA ALA A 327 30.37 13.20 5.56
C ALA A 327 30.32 14.67 6.01
N PRO A 328 30.45 14.93 7.34
CA PRO A 328 30.53 16.29 7.84
C PRO A 328 31.81 17.00 7.35
N ILE A 329 31.75 18.32 7.31
CA ILE A 329 32.90 19.16 6.97
C ILE A 329 33.38 19.94 8.21
N ASP A 330 34.68 20.25 8.26
CA ASP A 330 35.23 21.05 9.35
C ASP A 330 34.62 22.46 9.35
N GLY A 331 34.20 22.93 10.53
CA GLY A 331 33.53 24.23 10.69
C GLY A 331 32.10 24.28 10.18
N GLY A 332 31.52 23.13 9.74
CA GLY A 332 30.18 23.04 9.20
C GLY A 332 29.03 23.09 10.25
N ASP A 333 29.37 23.12 11.54
CA ASP A 333 28.36 23.17 12.63
C ASP A 333 27.88 24.60 12.96
N ALA A 334 28.48 25.61 12.31
CA ALA A 334 28.06 26.99 12.54
C ALA A 334 26.68 27.31 11.99
N TYR A 335 25.84 27.88 12.85
CA TYR A 335 24.54 28.44 12.47
C TYR A 335 24.73 29.88 12.01
N LEU A 336 24.27 30.20 10.80
CA LEU A 336 24.40 31.51 10.18
C LEU A 336 23.11 32.32 10.38
N GLN A 337 23.26 33.60 10.71
CA GLN A 337 22.14 34.52 10.83
C GLN A 337 22.31 35.67 9.83
N PRO A 338 21.26 36.11 9.14
CA PRO A 338 21.33 37.30 8.29
C PRO A 338 21.78 38.54 9.09
N MET A 339 22.74 39.31 8.57
CA MET A 339 23.26 40.50 9.26
C MET A 339 22.23 41.63 9.44
N ASN A 340 21.12 41.57 8.72
CA ASN A 340 20.01 42.54 8.79
C ASN A 340 18.95 42.18 9.85
N MET A 341 19.15 41.11 10.64
CA MET A 341 18.28 40.74 11.74
C MET A 341 18.79 41.35 13.04
N ILE A 342 17.96 42.15 13.69
CA ILE A 342 18.20 42.75 15.00
C ILE A 342 17.23 42.12 15.99
N ASP A 343 17.69 41.79 17.19
CA ASP A 343 16.85 41.34 18.27
C ASP A 343 15.81 42.42 18.59
N VAL A 344 14.54 42.09 18.61
CA VAL A 344 13.44 42.99 18.94
C VAL A 344 13.63 43.60 20.34
N ASN A 345 14.29 42.89 21.24
CA ASN A 345 14.58 43.38 22.60
C ASN A 345 15.79 44.30 22.65
N SER A 346 16.75 44.24 21.71
CA SER A 346 17.94 45.07 21.66
C SER A 346 17.67 46.51 21.21
N SER A 347 16.51 46.77 20.59
CA SER A 347 16.11 48.12 20.18
C SER A 347 15.61 49.00 21.33
N ASN A 348 15.40 48.46 22.52
CA ASN A 348 14.98 49.24 23.69
C ASN A 348 16.15 49.75 24.54
N ASP A 349 17.33 49.15 24.49
CA ASP A 349 18.49 49.57 25.28
C ASP A 349 19.25 50.77 24.68
N SER A 350 19.07 51.06 23.39
CA SER A 350 19.71 52.25 22.78
C SER A 350 18.96 53.55 22.95
N LYS A 351 17.72 53.54 23.47
CA LYS A 351 16.93 54.76 23.73
C LYS A 351 17.02 55.30 25.18
N SER A 352 17.63 54.52 26.09
CA SER A 352 17.74 54.94 27.52
C SER A 352 19.05 55.67 27.82
N ASN A 353 20.05 55.70 26.92
CA ASN A 353 21.34 56.36 27.16
C ASN A 353 21.47 57.77 26.57
N ASP A 354 20.46 58.29 25.82
CA ASP A 354 20.52 59.62 25.24
C ASP A 354 19.73 60.71 26.02
N ILE A 355 19.23 60.38 27.21
CA ILE A 355 18.42 61.35 28.02
C ILE A 355 19.13 61.81 29.29
N GLU A 356 20.37 61.35 29.59
CA GLU A 356 21.09 61.79 30.79
C GLU A 356 22.27 62.76 30.53
N ASN A 357 22.40 63.34 29.32
CA ASN A 357 23.41 64.40 29.06
C ASN A 357 22.81 65.59 28.28
N GLU A 358 21.89 66.32 28.89
CA GLU A 358 21.62 67.73 28.61
C GLU A 358 21.35 68.49 29.93
#